data_92e989aab8ab1cd57f212af40b439a67
#
_entry.id   92e989aab8ab1cd57f212af40b439a67
#
_cell.length_a   1.000
_cell.length_b   1.000
_cell.length_c   1.000
_cell.angle_alpha   90.00
_cell.angle_beta   90.00
_cell.angle_gamma   90.00
#
_symmetry.space_group_name_H-M   'P 1'
#
loop_
_entity.id
_entity.type
_entity.pdbx_description
1 polymer ?
#
loop_
_entity_poly.entity_id
_entity_poly.type
_entity_poly.pdbx_seq_one_letter_code
_entity_poly.pdbx_strand_id
1 'polypeptide(L)'
;DKGSIECEHIISCSGNFARQTGKMVGLDIPVIPVEHQYIVTEPHPEIQKRKKDGLPEMGVLRDSDSRWYMREEAGGLILGPYEDGAPACYVDGPSKDSEYELFQEDLDRLAPHIEGAIHRVPAFGEVGVKKVYNGAICYTPDGNPIVGPAWGLKNFWINEGHSFGITAAGGAGWQLAEWIVDGEPTIDMLGVEPRRYGDYCSKSYLKAKNEE
;
A
#
# COMPACT_ATOMS: atom_id res chain seq x y z
N ASP A 1 12.58 -21.69 -16.76
CA ASP A 1 12.26 -20.84 -17.91
C ASP A 1 11.05 -21.38 -18.64
N LYS A 2 10.02 -20.51 -18.83
CA LYS A 2 8.80 -20.88 -19.56
C LYS A 2 8.78 -20.34 -20.99
N GLY A 3 9.87 -19.71 -21.46
CA GLY A 3 10.00 -19.11 -22.78
C GLY A 3 10.34 -17.62 -22.74
N SER A 4 10.28 -16.97 -23.90
CA SER A 4 10.51 -15.53 -24.08
C SER A 4 9.32 -14.90 -24.80
N ILE A 5 9.09 -13.62 -24.52
CA ILE A 5 8.07 -12.79 -25.20
C ILE A 5 8.81 -11.58 -25.79
N GLU A 6 8.65 -11.36 -27.07
CA GLU A 6 9.11 -10.13 -27.73
C GLU A 6 8.02 -9.06 -27.60
N CYS A 7 8.39 -7.88 -27.14
CA CYS A 7 7.47 -6.75 -26.95
C CYS A 7 8.18 -5.41 -27.16
N GLU A 8 7.41 -4.39 -27.48
CA GLU A 8 7.94 -3.03 -27.66
C GLU A 8 8.16 -2.32 -26.31
N HIS A 9 7.27 -2.57 -25.34
CA HIS A 9 7.30 -1.93 -24.04
C HIS A 9 7.16 -2.95 -22.92
N ILE A 10 7.88 -2.74 -21.82
CA ILE A 10 7.73 -3.49 -20.57
C ILE A 10 7.30 -2.52 -19.49
N ILE A 11 6.24 -2.86 -18.77
CA ILE A 11 5.75 -2.10 -17.62
C ILE A 11 5.94 -2.94 -16.35
N SER A 12 6.73 -2.44 -15.41
CA SER A 12 6.90 -3.07 -14.10
C SER A 12 5.78 -2.65 -13.17
N CYS A 13 4.99 -3.63 -12.70
CA CYS A 13 3.88 -3.47 -11.73
C CYS A 13 3.96 -4.59 -10.70
N SER A 14 5.13 -4.80 -10.13
CA SER A 14 5.46 -6.00 -9.33
C SER A 14 5.30 -5.83 -7.82
N GLY A 15 4.84 -4.66 -7.37
CA GLY A 15 4.50 -4.41 -5.97
C GLY A 15 5.68 -4.68 -5.02
N ASN A 16 5.52 -5.58 -4.06
CA ASN A 16 6.58 -5.93 -3.12
C ASN A 16 7.85 -6.50 -3.78
N PHE A 17 7.75 -6.96 -5.02
CA PHE A 17 8.88 -7.46 -5.82
C PHE A 17 9.58 -6.38 -6.67
N ALA A 18 9.18 -5.10 -6.55
CA ALA A 18 9.68 -4.01 -7.40
C ALA A 18 11.21 -3.94 -7.46
N ARG A 19 11.91 -4.07 -6.32
CA ARG A 19 13.37 -4.05 -6.28
C ARG A 19 14.00 -5.23 -7.03
N GLN A 20 13.43 -6.42 -6.90
CA GLN A 20 13.93 -7.62 -7.59
C GLN A 20 13.72 -7.51 -9.09
N THR A 21 12.55 -7.04 -9.52
CA THR A 21 12.23 -6.80 -10.93
C THR A 21 13.14 -5.72 -11.52
N GLY A 22 13.35 -4.62 -10.80
CA GLY A 22 14.28 -3.56 -11.21
C GLY A 22 15.71 -4.08 -11.40
N LYS A 23 16.22 -4.90 -10.49
CA LYS A 23 17.56 -5.49 -10.59
C LYS A 23 17.75 -6.34 -11.82
N MET A 24 16.71 -6.96 -12.39
CA MET A 24 16.82 -7.74 -13.62
C MET A 24 17.23 -6.86 -14.83
N VAL A 25 16.97 -5.56 -14.76
CA VAL A 25 17.29 -4.57 -15.80
C VAL A 25 18.32 -3.52 -15.33
N GLY A 26 18.97 -3.77 -14.19
CA GLY A 26 20.02 -2.89 -13.66
C GLY A 26 19.51 -1.66 -12.92
N LEU A 27 18.24 -1.61 -12.54
CA LEU A 27 17.65 -0.53 -11.75
C LEU A 27 17.56 -0.90 -10.27
N ASP A 28 17.74 0.09 -9.42
CA ASP A 28 17.44 0.00 -7.99
C ASP A 28 16.18 0.82 -7.68
N ILE A 29 15.01 0.21 -7.88
CA ILE A 29 13.72 0.87 -7.67
C ILE A 29 13.54 1.16 -6.17
N PRO A 30 13.29 2.42 -5.76
CA PRO A 30 13.28 2.83 -4.36
C PRO A 30 11.95 2.50 -3.66
N VAL A 31 11.64 1.21 -3.58
CA VAL A 31 10.48 0.66 -2.89
C VAL A 31 10.95 -0.33 -1.84
N ILE A 32 10.65 -0.10 -0.57
CA ILE A 32 10.83 -1.08 0.50
C ILE A 32 9.48 -1.22 1.23
N PRO A 33 8.90 -2.42 1.27
CA PRO A 33 7.68 -2.65 2.01
C PRO A 33 7.88 -2.48 3.51
N VAL A 34 6.83 -2.03 4.18
CA VAL A 34 6.71 -2.04 5.65
C VAL A 34 5.55 -2.92 6.06
N GLU A 35 5.58 -3.38 7.31
CA GLU A 35 4.43 -4.05 7.90
C GLU A 35 3.28 -3.06 8.07
N HIS A 36 2.08 -3.51 7.83
CA HIS A 36 0.86 -2.72 8.00
C HIS A 36 -0.27 -3.59 8.52
N GLN A 37 -0.93 -3.11 9.56
CA GLN A 37 -1.94 -3.90 10.24
C GLN A 37 -3.34 -3.31 10.06
N TYR A 38 -4.34 -4.18 10.15
CA TYR A 38 -5.72 -3.77 10.39
C TYR A 38 -6.45 -4.79 11.27
N ILE A 39 -7.44 -4.28 11.98
CA ILE A 39 -8.25 -5.05 12.93
C ILE A 39 -9.62 -5.27 12.32
N VAL A 40 -10.12 -6.51 12.42
CA VAL A 40 -11.52 -6.85 12.17
C VAL A 40 -12.17 -7.22 13.52
N THR A 41 -13.28 -6.58 13.84
CA THR A 41 -14.02 -6.89 15.07
C THR A 41 -14.96 -8.07 14.91
N GLU A 42 -15.41 -8.62 16.03
CA GLU A 42 -16.62 -9.44 16.06
C GLU A 42 -17.83 -8.62 15.55
N PRO A 43 -18.89 -9.30 15.11
CA PRO A 43 -20.10 -8.63 14.66
C PRO A 43 -20.72 -7.72 15.72
N HIS A 44 -21.09 -6.51 15.34
CA HIS A 44 -21.73 -5.53 16.23
C HIS A 44 -23.24 -5.59 16.09
N PRO A 45 -24.01 -5.67 17.21
CA PRO A 45 -25.47 -5.82 17.15
C PRO A 45 -26.21 -4.73 16.37
N GLU A 46 -25.78 -3.47 16.50
CA GLU A 46 -26.40 -2.36 15.78
C GLU A 46 -26.12 -2.40 14.27
N ILE A 47 -24.90 -2.81 13.87
CA ILE A 47 -24.57 -2.96 12.45
C ILE A 47 -25.40 -4.10 11.85
N GLN A 48 -25.52 -5.22 12.56
CA GLN A 48 -26.37 -6.33 12.13
C GLN A 48 -27.85 -5.91 12.01
N LYS A 49 -28.34 -5.10 12.96
CA LYS A 49 -29.69 -4.55 12.92
C LYS A 49 -29.89 -3.65 11.70
N ARG A 50 -28.96 -2.71 11.44
CA ARG A 50 -29.02 -1.84 10.25
C ARG A 50 -29.13 -2.64 8.96
N LYS A 51 -28.30 -3.69 8.82
CA LYS A 51 -28.32 -4.59 7.66
C LYS A 51 -29.66 -5.35 7.55
N LYS A 52 -30.20 -5.81 8.67
CA LYS A 52 -31.52 -6.49 8.71
C LYS A 52 -32.65 -5.57 8.35
N ASP A 53 -32.56 -4.29 8.73
CA ASP A 53 -33.52 -3.24 8.42
C ASP A 53 -33.38 -2.72 6.97
N GLY A 54 -32.46 -3.28 6.17
CA GLY A 54 -32.24 -2.90 4.78
C GLY A 54 -31.56 -1.53 4.59
N LEU A 55 -30.93 -1.00 5.64
CA LEU A 55 -30.20 0.26 5.55
C LEU A 55 -28.87 0.06 4.81
N PRO A 56 -28.41 1.05 4.03
CA PRO A 56 -27.12 0.99 3.35
C PRO A 56 -25.98 0.94 4.36
N GLU A 57 -24.84 0.37 3.93
CA GLU A 57 -23.61 0.44 4.70
C GLU A 57 -23.22 1.90 5.00
N MET A 58 -22.64 2.13 6.16
CA MET A 58 -22.11 3.44 6.52
C MET A 58 -20.90 3.76 5.64
N GLY A 59 -20.73 5.05 5.36
CA GLY A 59 -19.53 5.51 4.65
C GLY A 59 -18.26 5.23 5.44
N VAL A 60 -17.12 5.24 4.74
CA VAL A 60 -15.81 5.13 5.39
C VAL A 60 -15.58 6.36 6.26
N LEU A 61 -15.33 6.14 7.54
CA LEU A 61 -14.86 7.17 8.46
C LEU A 61 -13.33 7.24 8.40
N ARG A 62 -12.79 8.45 8.27
CA ARG A 62 -11.36 8.69 8.36
C ARG A 62 -11.08 9.74 9.42
N ASP A 63 -10.23 9.40 10.38
CA ASP A 63 -9.68 10.32 11.37
C ASP A 63 -8.22 10.61 11.03
N SER A 64 -7.98 11.80 10.46
CA SER A 64 -6.64 12.20 10.02
C SER A 64 -5.72 12.56 11.19
N ASP A 65 -6.29 13.06 12.29
CA ASP A 65 -5.51 13.45 13.46
C ASP A 65 -4.97 12.21 14.20
N SER A 66 -5.81 11.18 14.33
CA SER A 66 -5.44 9.89 14.95
C SER A 66 -4.91 8.87 13.93
N ARG A 67 -4.84 9.25 12.66
CA ARG A 67 -4.26 8.46 11.56
C ARG A 67 -4.83 7.05 11.42
N TRP A 68 -6.16 6.93 11.32
CA TRP A 68 -6.84 5.68 11.04
C TRP A 68 -8.08 5.89 10.16
N TYR A 69 -8.55 4.80 9.58
CA TYR A 69 -9.86 4.72 8.93
C TYR A 69 -10.68 3.57 9.52
N MET A 70 -12.00 3.67 9.40
CA MET A 70 -12.94 2.66 9.86
C MET A 70 -14.07 2.50 8.85
N ARG A 71 -14.54 1.28 8.66
CA ARG A 71 -15.73 0.97 7.87
C ARG A 71 -16.42 -0.29 8.36
N GLU A 72 -17.64 -0.55 7.89
CA GLU A 72 -18.31 -1.82 8.12
C GLU A 72 -17.60 -2.96 7.39
N GLU A 73 -17.50 -4.12 8.04
CA GLU A 73 -16.98 -5.37 7.48
C GLU A 73 -17.63 -6.57 8.15
N ALA A 74 -18.23 -7.46 7.35
CA ALA A 74 -18.80 -8.73 7.80
C ALA A 74 -19.75 -8.62 9.01
N GLY A 75 -20.47 -7.50 9.13
CA GLY A 75 -21.39 -7.21 10.23
C GLY A 75 -20.74 -6.65 11.50
N GLY A 76 -19.45 -6.37 11.46
CA GLY A 76 -18.66 -5.65 12.45
C GLY A 76 -17.96 -4.44 11.83
N LEU A 77 -16.80 -4.09 12.36
CA LEU A 77 -15.99 -2.96 11.93
C LEU A 77 -14.58 -3.41 11.55
N ILE A 78 -14.01 -2.74 10.59
CA ILE A 78 -12.56 -2.74 10.32
C ILE A 78 -11.98 -1.43 10.85
N LEU A 79 -10.83 -1.52 11.55
CA LEU A 79 -9.97 -0.40 11.88
C LEU A 79 -8.65 -0.58 11.17
N GLY A 80 -8.29 0.35 10.28
CA GLY A 80 -7.00 0.37 9.59
C GLY A 80 -6.20 1.61 10.00
N PRO A 81 -5.26 1.47 10.93
CA PRO A 81 -4.39 2.55 11.35
C PRO A 81 -3.24 2.78 10.34
N TYR A 82 -2.66 3.97 10.39
CA TYR A 82 -1.36 4.28 9.80
C TYR A 82 -0.36 4.38 10.96
N GLU A 83 0.31 3.28 11.22
CA GLU A 83 1.15 3.08 12.39
C GLU A 83 2.48 3.84 12.26
N ASP A 84 2.93 4.46 13.34
CA ASP A 84 4.29 4.98 13.42
C ASP A 84 5.28 3.85 13.72
N GLY A 85 6.45 3.92 13.12
CA GLY A 85 7.52 2.96 13.38
C GLY A 85 7.20 1.55 12.89
N ALA A 86 6.35 1.40 11.88
CA ALA A 86 6.10 0.12 11.24
C ALA A 86 7.42 -0.40 10.65
N PRO A 87 7.87 -1.63 10.99
CA PRO A 87 9.18 -2.10 10.57
C PRO A 87 9.22 -2.39 9.08
N ALA A 88 10.35 -2.06 8.44
CA ALA A 88 10.61 -2.44 7.07
C ALA A 88 10.70 -3.98 6.97
N CYS A 89 9.98 -4.53 6.02
CA CYS A 89 10.00 -5.94 5.69
C CYS A 89 10.48 -6.14 4.25
N TYR A 90 10.89 -7.37 3.91
CA TYR A 90 11.36 -7.70 2.56
C TYR A 90 12.38 -6.70 1.98
N VAL A 91 13.29 -6.21 2.81
CA VAL A 91 14.29 -5.19 2.42
C VAL A 91 15.12 -5.60 1.20
N ASP A 92 15.33 -6.89 0.99
CA ASP A 92 15.96 -7.49 -0.19
C ASP A 92 14.96 -8.07 -1.20
N GLY A 93 13.67 -7.81 -0.98
CA GLY A 93 12.55 -8.40 -1.69
C GLY A 93 12.04 -9.68 -1.02
N PRO A 94 10.76 -10.04 -1.24
CA PRO A 94 10.21 -11.30 -0.74
C PRO A 94 10.94 -12.51 -1.34
N SER A 95 10.82 -13.67 -0.67
CA SER A 95 11.25 -14.95 -1.27
C SER A 95 10.50 -15.20 -2.58
N LYS A 96 11.14 -15.93 -3.50
CA LYS A 96 10.48 -16.31 -4.77
C LYS A 96 9.26 -17.20 -4.56
N ASP A 97 9.23 -17.90 -3.44
CA ASP A 97 8.16 -18.84 -3.07
C ASP A 97 7.20 -18.19 -2.05
N SER A 98 7.30 -16.88 -1.85
CA SER A 98 6.43 -16.12 -0.94
C SER A 98 5.02 -16.03 -1.50
N GLU A 99 4.06 -16.62 -0.81
CA GLU A 99 2.64 -16.58 -1.14
C GLU A 99 1.81 -16.34 0.13
N TYR A 100 0.93 -15.34 0.11
CA TYR A 100 -0.05 -15.08 1.17
C TYR A 100 0.55 -14.96 2.59
N GLU A 101 1.78 -14.50 2.69
CA GLU A 101 2.46 -14.34 3.98
C GLU A 101 1.82 -13.21 4.78
N LEU A 102 1.52 -13.51 6.04
CA LEU A 102 1.15 -12.55 7.06
C LEU A 102 2.19 -12.61 8.18
N PHE A 103 2.48 -11.45 8.74
CA PHE A 103 3.37 -11.31 9.88
C PHE A 103 2.59 -11.50 11.18
N GLN A 104 3.31 -11.66 12.28
CA GLN A 104 2.72 -11.66 13.59
C GLN A 104 2.12 -10.29 13.90
N GLU A 105 0.96 -10.27 14.54
CA GLU A 105 0.34 -9.04 15.02
C GLU A 105 1.19 -8.38 16.11
N ASP A 106 1.23 -7.05 16.08
CA ASP A 106 1.86 -6.19 17.07
C ASP A 106 0.79 -5.28 17.70
N LEU A 107 0.27 -5.73 18.84
CA LEU A 107 -0.80 -5.03 19.53
C LEU A 107 -0.31 -3.74 20.20
N ASP A 108 0.97 -3.64 20.53
CA ASP A 108 1.54 -2.43 21.15
C ASP A 108 1.54 -1.27 20.15
N ARG A 109 1.85 -1.54 18.86
CA ARG A 109 1.72 -0.54 17.80
C ARG A 109 0.26 -0.15 17.52
N LEU A 110 -0.67 -1.07 17.72
CA LEU A 110 -2.10 -0.81 17.50
C LEU A 110 -2.78 -0.06 18.64
N ALA A 111 -2.26 -0.17 19.87
CA ALA A 111 -2.93 0.33 21.07
C ALA A 111 -3.32 1.82 21.00
N PRO A 112 -2.45 2.76 20.58
CA PRO A 112 -2.84 4.19 20.49
C PRO A 112 -3.99 4.44 19.52
N HIS A 113 -4.01 3.69 18.40
CA HIS A 113 -5.06 3.80 17.38
C HIS A 113 -6.38 3.19 17.85
N ILE A 114 -6.32 2.09 18.60
CA ILE A 114 -7.50 1.47 19.22
C ILE A 114 -8.12 2.44 20.24
N GLU A 115 -7.32 3.05 21.10
CA GLU A 115 -7.78 4.05 22.07
C GLU A 115 -8.42 5.26 21.38
N GLY A 116 -7.78 5.81 20.35
CA GLY A 116 -8.32 6.91 19.55
C GLY A 116 -9.61 6.52 18.84
N ALA A 117 -9.69 5.31 18.29
CA ALA A 117 -10.89 4.79 17.65
C ALA A 117 -12.06 4.63 18.62
N ILE A 118 -11.83 4.07 19.81
CA ILE A 118 -12.85 3.95 20.87
C ILE A 118 -13.35 5.33 21.33
N HIS A 119 -12.43 6.29 21.48
CA HIS A 119 -12.79 7.65 21.85
C HIS A 119 -13.72 8.30 20.81
N ARG A 120 -13.45 8.10 19.52
CA ARG A 120 -14.26 8.67 18.43
C ARG A 120 -15.51 7.87 18.12
N VAL A 121 -15.44 6.56 18.20
CA VAL A 121 -16.51 5.59 17.90
C VAL A 121 -16.61 4.61 19.07
N PRO A 122 -17.32 4.94 20.14
CA PRO A 122 -17.43 4.08 21.34
C PRO A 122 -17.88 2.64 21.04
N ALA A 123 -18.76 2.47 20.06
CA ALA A 123 -19.23 1.17 19.60
C ALA A 123 -18.08 0.21 19.18
N PHE A 124 -16.94 0.75 18.74
CA PHE A 124 -15.78 -0.07 18.42
C PHE A 124 -15.23 -0.82 19.65
N GLY A 125 -15.34 -0.22 20.82
CA GLY A 125 -14.93 -0.84 22.10
C GLY A 125 -15.94 -1.78 22.73
N GLU A 126 -17.15 -1.92 22.16
CA GLU A 126 -18.22 -2.77 22.71
C GLU A 126 -18.15 -4.22 22.24
N VAL A 127 -17.29 -4.50 21.27
CA VAL A 127 -17.12 -5.86 20.69
C VAL A 127 -15.65 -6.28 20.71
N GLY A 128 -15.43 -7.59 20.70
CA GLY A 128 -14.08 -8.17 20.69
C GLY A 128 -13.38 -8.05 19.34
N VAL A 129 -12.08 -8.21 19.35
CA VAL A 129 -11.27 -8.36 18.14
C VAL A 129 -11.45 -9.78 17.61
N LYS A 130 -11.91 -9.92 16.38
CA LYS A 130 -12.04 -11.21 15.71
C LYS A 130 -10.70 -11.63 15.10
N LYS A 131 -10.00 -10.69 14.49
CA LYS A 131 -8.72 -10.96 13.84
C LYS A 131 -7.94 -9.67 13.59
N VAL A 132 -6.63 -9.76 13.72
CA VAL A 132 -5.67 -8.79 13.24
C VAL A 132 -4.99 -9.37 12.00
N TYR A 133 -4.81 -8.55 10.98
CA TYR A 133 -4.03 -8.89 9.81
C TYR A 133 -2.81 -7.97 9.79
N ASN A 134 -1.63 -8.55 9.64
CA ASN A 134 -0.38 -7.83 9.47
C ASN A 134 0.27 -8.29 8.19
N GLY A 135 0.42 -7.41 7.22
CA GLY A 135 0.95 -7.75 5.90
C GLY A 135 1.87 -6.67 5.35
N ALA A 136 2.62 -7.03 4.31
CA ALA A 136 3.51 -6.09 3.65
C ALA A 136 2.73 -5.10 2.77
N ILE A 137 3.04 -3.82 2.90
CA ILE A 137 2.56 -2.75 2.03
C ILE A 137 3.73 -2.01 1.40
N CYS A 138 3.65 -1.72 0.11
CA CYS A 138 4.71 -1.01 -0.61
C CYS A 138 4.76 0.46 -0.23
N TYR A 139 5.94 0.92 0.16
CA TYR A 139 6.21 2.34 0.35
C TYR A 139 7.43 2.81 -0.42
N THR A 140 7.36 4.06 -0.82
CA THR A 140 8.49 4.88 -1.29
C THR A 140 8.83 5.91 -0.21
N PRO A 141 10.01 6.53 -0.24
CA PRO A 141 10.41 7.49 0.79
C PRO A 141 9.50 8.71 0.98
N ASP A 142 8.74 9.08 -0.03
CA ASP A 142 7.78 10.21 0.01
C ASP A 142 6.32 9.76 0.07
N GLY A 143 6.05 8.46 0.14
CA GLY A 143 4.72 7.89 0.17
C GLY A 143 3.96 7.92 -1.15
N ASN A 144 4.51 8.57 -2.20
CA ASN A 144 3.89 8.61 -3.53
C ASN A 144 4.36 7.45 -4.41
N PRO A 145 3.52 6.92 -5.29
CA PRO A 145 3.94 5.89 -6.22
C PRO A 145 5.00 6.39 -7.21
N ILE A 146 5.62 5.48 -7.92
CA ILE A 146 6.57 5.76 -8.98
C ILE A 146 5.92 5.38 -10.29
N VAL A 147 5.58 6.38 -11.13
CA VAL A 147 4.84 6.17 -12.38
C VAL A 147 5.53 6.93 -13.51
N GLY A 148 5.99 6.22 -14.54
CA GLY A 148 6.61 6.86 -15.71
C GLY A 148 7.75 6.05 -16.33
N PRO A 149 8.51 6.66 -17.27
CA PRO A 149 9.62 5.99 -17.92
C PRO A 149 10.79 5.77 -16.96
N ALA A 150 11.37 4.59 -17.01
CA ALA A 150 12.55 4.29 -16.21
C ALA A 150 13.76 5.13 -16.66
N TRP A 151 14.57 5.56 -15.70
CA TRP A 151 15.79 6.29 -16.01
C TRP A 151 16.84 5.38 -16.65
N GLY A 152 17.49 5.86 -17.67
CA GLY A 152 18.58 5.16 -18.37
C GLY A 152 18.17 3.94 -19.20
N LEU A 153 16.88 3.63 -19.30
CA LEU A 153 16.36 2.52 -20.10
C LEU A 153 15.33 3.02 -21.12
N LYS A 154 15.39 2.42 -22.31
CA LYS A 154 14.40 2.67 -23.34
C LYS A 154 13.28 1.64 -23.25
N ASN A 155 12.04 2.08 -23.37
CA ASN A 155 10.85 1.21 -23.42
C ASN A 155 10.61 0.37 -22.16
N PHE A 156 11.22 0.74 -21.04
CA PHE A 156 10.92 0.16 -19.73
C PHE A 156 10.24 1.22 -18.86
N TRP A 157 9.07 0.87 -18.32
CA TRP A 157 8.20 1.77 -17.58
C TRP A 157 7.99 1.24 -16.17
N ILE A 158 7.83 2.15 -15.22
CA ILE A 158 7.64 1.84 -13.80
C ILE A 158 6.24 2.28 -13.39
N ASN A 159 5.53 1.42 -12.69
CA ASN A 159 4.26 1.71 -12.03
C ASN A 159 4.25 0.94 -10.70
N GLU A 160 5.00 1.45 -9.72
CA GLU A 160 5.37 0.74 -8.49
C GLU A 160 5.14 1.62 -7.25
N GLY A 161 5.27 1.02 -6.06
CA GLY A 161 5.24 1.76 -4.80
C GLY A 161 3.86 2.30 -4.42
N HIS A 162 2.80 1.64 -4.83
CA HIS A 162 1.44 2.05 -4.53
C HIS A 162 0.98 1.57 -3.15
N SER A 163 1.09 2.41 -2.12
CA SER A 163 0.46 2.15 -0.82
C SER A 163 -1.07 2.21 -0.88
N PHE A 164 -1.62 3.01 -1.79
CA PHE A 164 -3.06 3.12 -2.10
C PHE A 164 -3.40 2.48 -3.44
N GLY A 165 -2.90 1.27 -3.71
CA GLY A 165 -2.93 0.64 -5.02
C GLY A 165 -4.30 0.59 -5.67
N ILE A 166 -5.32 0.11 -4.97
CA ILE A 166 -6.68 -0.01 -5.52
C ILE A 166 -7.26 1.37 -5.85
N THR A 167 -7.08 2.35 -4.98
CA THR A 167 -7.58 3.72 -5.19
C THR A 167 -6.90 4.41 -6.37
N ALA A 168 -5.58 4.23 -6.52
CA ALA A 168 -4.77 4.91 -7.51
C ALA A 168 -4.72 4.20 -8.88
N ALA A 169 -5.02 2.90 -8.94
CA ALA A 169 -4.78 2.05 -10.10
C ALA A 169 -5.38 2.58 -11.41
N GLY A 170 -6.62 3.06 -11.36
CA GLY A 170 -7.31 3.59 -12.55
C GLY A 170 -6.61 4.82 -13.13
N GLY A 171 -6.32 5.81 -12.28
CA GLY A 171 -5.66 7.05 -12.70
C GLY A 171 -4.21 6.84 -13.11
N ALA A 172 -3.44 6.10 -12.30
CA ALA A 172 -2.04 5.82 -12.60
C ALA A 172 -1.88 5.02 -13.90
N GLY A 173 -2.71 3.99 -14.10
CA GLY A 173 -2.70 3.20 -15.31
C GLY A 173 -3.09 4.00 -16.56
N TRP A 174 -4.11 4.85 -16.45
CA TRP A 174 -4.54 5.73 -17.53
C TRP A 174 -3.44 6.69 -17.94
N GLN A 175 -2.91 7.46 -16.98
CA GLN A 175 -1.85 8.43 -17.28
C GLN A 175 -0.58 7.79 -17.85
N LEU A 176 -0.23 6.60 -17.35
CA LEU A 176 0.90 5.86 -17.89
C LEU A 176 0.64 5.39 -19.33
N ALA A 177 -0.58 4.95 -19.64
CA ALA A 177 -0.95 4.53 -20.99
C ALA A 177 -0.88 5.69 -21.99
N GLU A 178 -1.42 6.86 -21.64
CA GLU A 178 -1.31 8.08 -22.45
C GLU A 178 0.17 8.45 -22.66
N TRP A 179 0.97 8.42 -21.60
CA TRP A 179 2.39 8.72 -21.70
C TRP A 179 3.15 7.79 -22.66
N ILE A 180 2.80 6.48 -22.65
CA ILE A 180 3.39 5.49 -23.54
C ILE A 180 2.98 5.74 -25.01
N VAL A 181 1.70 6.06 -25.25
CA VAL A 181 1.13 6.18 -26.59
C VAL A 181 1.42 7.56 -27.20
N ASP A 182 1.22 8.61 -26.43
CA ASP A 182 1.28 10.00 -26.92
C ASP A 182 2.63 10.67 -26.67
N GLY A 183 3.50 10.02 -25.85
CA GLY A 183 4.83 10.52 -25.51
C GLY A 183 4.87 11.47 -24.32
N GLU A 184 3.72 11.90 -23.81
CA GLU A 184 3.59 12.77 -22.63
C GLU A 184 2.28 12.49 -21.88
N PRO A 185 2.25 12.69 -20.54
CA PRO A 185 1.03 12.57 -19.77
C PRO A 185 0.16 13.82 -19.94
N THR A 186 -1.17 13.67 -19.77
CA THR A 186 -2.11 14.80 -19.88
C THR A 186 -2.24 15.63 -18.61
N ILE A 187 -1.66 15.17 -17.50
CA ILE A 187 -1.61 15.89 -16.22
C ILE A 187 -0.18 15.98 -15.70
N ASP A 188 0.04 16.86 -14.73
CA ASP A 188 1.33 16.96 -14.06
C ASP A 188 1.65 15.67 -13.28
N MET A 189 2.71 14.98 -13.69
CA MET A 189 3.19 13.73 -13.07
C MET A 189 4.49 13.93 -12.26
N LEU A 190 4.95 15.18 -12.06
CA LEU A 190 6.23 15.46 -11.39
C LEU A 190 6.34 14.81 -10.01
N GLY A 191 5.25 14.81 -9.25
CA GLY A 191 5.21 14.21 -7.91
C GLY A 191 5.29 12.68 -7.87
N VAL A 192 5.15 12.00 -9.01
CA VAL A 192 5.21 10.52 -9.10
C VAL A 192 6.24 10.02 -10.12
N GLU A 193 6.87 10.92 -10.84
CA GLU A 193 7.82 10.62 -11.91
C GLU A 193 9.10 9.95 -11.35
N PRO A 194 9.61 8.88 -12.00
CA PRO A 194 10.72 8.08 -11.46
C PRO A 194 12.01 8.86 -11.20
N ARG A 195 12.34 9.89 -12.02
CA ARG A 195 13.59 10.67 -11.92
C ARG A 195 13.68 11.58 -10.69
N ARG A 196 12.58 11.69 -9.89
CA ARG A 196 12.64 12.40 -8.60
C ARG A 196 13.53 11.70 -7.57
N TYR A 197 13.86 10.43 -7.82
CA TYR A 197 14.82 9.67 -7.03
C TYR A 197 16.14 9.51 -7.77
N GLY A 198 17.23 9.63 -7.05
CA GLY A 198 18.59 9.49 -7.57
C GLY A 198 19.42 8.51 -6.76
N ASP A 199 20.72 8.50 -7.00
CA ASP A 199 21.68 7.56 -6.39
C ASP A 199 21.78 7.69 -4.85
N TYR A 200 21.24 8.75 -4.26
CA TYR A 200 21.19 8.92 -2.80
C TYR A 200 20.23 7.91 -2.13
N CYS A 201 19.31 7.31 -2.88
CA CYS A 201 18.33 6.36 -2.38
C CYS A 201 18.95 4.98 -2.08
N SER A 202 19.99 4.97 -1.23
CA SER A 202 20.61 3.73 -0.77
C SER A 202 19.62 2.88 0.04
N LYS A 203 19.88 1.57 0.13
CA LYS A 203 19.05 0.64 0.89
C LYS A 203 18.86 1.05 2.35
N SER A 204 19.91 1.56 3.01
CA SER A 204 19.84 2.05 4.38
C SER A 204 18.97 3.31 4.50
N TYR A 205 19.08 4.24 3.55
CA TYR A 205 18.25 5.42 3.49
C TYR A 205 16.76 5.04 3.29
N LEU A 206 16.47 4.17 2.33
CA LEU A 206 15.11 3.71 2.05
C LEU A 206 14.47 3.03 3.25
N LYS A 207 15.24 2.16 3.94
CA LYS A 207 14.76 1.50 5.15
C LYS A 207 14.39 2.52 6.22
N ALA A 208 15.30 3.44 6.55
CA ALA A 208 15.07 4.44 7.57
C ALA A 208 13.87 5.36 7.25
N LYS A 209 13.75 5.78 5.98
CA LYS A 209 12.67 6.68 5.57
C LYS A 209 11.30 6.01 5.49
N ASN A 210 11.24 4.74 5.18
CA ASN A 210 9.96 4.03 5.09
C ASN A 210 9.45 3.59 6.48
N GLU A 211 10.34 3.52 7.49
CA GLU A 211 9.99 3.25 8.89
C GLU A 211 9.53 4.52 9.66
N GLU A 212 9.80 5.72 9.16
CA GLU A 212 9.31 7.01 9.70
C GLU A 212 7.83 7.22 9.41
#